data_ffb6983f5732374cb8f12a0170399ffa
#
_entry.id   ffb6983f5732374cb8f12a0170399ffa
#
_cell.length_a   1.000
_cell.length_b   1.000
_cell.length_c   1.000
_cell.angle_alpha   90.00
_cell.angle_beta   90.00
_cell.angle_gamma   90.00
#
_symmetry.space_group_name_H-M   'P 1'
#
loop_
_entity.id
_entity.type
_entity.pdbx_description
1 polymer ?
#
loop_
_entity_poly.entity_id
_entity_poly.type
_entity_poly.pdbx_seq_one_letter_code
_entity_poly.pdbx_strand_id
1 'polypeptide(L)'
;SVLQLEMALHRSVLTVLDHGVELRRTRFDLLPQHGWLALQQAWLDLIAATFVRKTRYDPLHEAASEQRICDGLPGWLAALSNAPTVAIDIEAAGMSHSIELAEVDFSSAVARVYDGLVHALQRARPTGGPLHLRLSHRLAALPGLEARLAGIRDCEVTRLPRGAAALGALAFERVLRQERGGLVLMQHLPVPRRAGSSRAGTAPVAVPEAERPTHVVHRSRAYPLGER
;
A
#
# COMPACT_ATOMS: atom_id res chain seq x y z
N SER A 1 19.40 -1.05 -9.85
CA SER A 1 18.67 -1.68 -8.71
C SER A 1 17.28 -1.11 -8.61
N VAL A 2 16.32 -1.89 -8.15
CA VAL A 2 14.92 -1.52 -7.94
C VAL A 2 14.61 -1.61 -6.45
N LEU A 3 13.95 -0.62 -5.89
CA LEU A 3 13.44 -0.66 -4.53
C LEU A 3 11.94 -0.92 -4.54
N GLN A 4 11.47 -1.77 -3.65
CA GLN A 4 10.06 -2.00 -3.42
C GLN A 4 9.71 -1.61 -1.99
N LEU A 5 8.71 -0.75 -1.85
CA LEU A 5 8.17 -0.35 -0.55
C LEU A 5 6.80 -1.01 -0.33
N GLU A 6 6.69 -1.70 0.78
CA GLU A 6 5.46 -2.32 1.27
C GLU A 6 5.15 -1.82 2.68
N MET A 7 3.87 -1.71 3.01
CA MET A 7 3.41 -1.33 4.34
C MET A 7 2.55 -2.44 4.93
N ALA A 8 2.96 -2.92 6.09
CA ALA A 8 2.19 -3.82 6.93
C ALA A 8 1.55 -3.03 8.10
N LEU A 9 0.86 -3.73 8.99
CA LEU A 9 0.12 -3.13 10.09
C LEU A 9 1.01 -2.27 11.01
N HIS A 10 2.12 -2.82 11.47
CA HIS A 10 3.00 -2.18 12.47
C HIS A 10 4.30 -1.59 11.88
N ARG A 11 4.63 -1.92 10.64
CA ARG A 11 5.92 -1.54 10.03
C ARG A 11 5.82 -1.48 8.52
N SER A 12 6.74 -0.73 7.92
CA SER A 12 7.00 -0.84 6.48
C SER A 12 8.24 -1.70 6.21
N VAL A 13 8.29 -2.25 5.02
CA VAL A 13 9.41 -3.08 4.55
C VAL A 13 9.93 -2.46 3.26
N LEU A 14 11.21 -2.15 3.25
CA LEU A 14 11.91 -1.69 2.07
C LEU A 14 12.78 -2.84 1.55
N THR A 15 12.48 -3.34 0.36
CA THR A 15 13.22 -4.42 -0.28
C THR A 15 14.07 -3.86 -1.41
N VAL A 16 15.36 -4.22 -1.42
CA VAL A 16 16.30 -3.88 -2.49
C VAL A 16 16.43 -5.07 -3.42
N LEU A 17 16.17 -4.85 -4.70
CA LEU A 17 16.21 -5.85 -5.75
C LEU A 17 17.25 -5.46 -6.80
N ASP A 18 18.16 -6.36 -7.10
CA ASP A 18 19.05 -6.22 -8.25
C ASP A 18 18.44 -6.92 -9.46
N HIS A 19 18.43 -6.19 -10.55
CA HIS A 19 17.92 -6.64 -11.83
C HIS A 19 19.11 -6.85 -12.80
N GLY A 20 19.44 -8.11 -13.04
CA GLY A 20 20.44 -8.53 -14.00
C GLY A 20 19.89 -9.64 -14.89
N VAL A 21 20.63 -10.75 -15.02
CA VAL A 21 20.16 -11.99 -15.66
C VAL A 21 19.03 -12.61 -14.83
N GLU A 22 19.07 -12.38 -13.52
CA GLU A 22 18.07 -12.78 -12.54
C GLU A 22 17.64 -11.54 -11.74
N LEU A 23 16.42 -11.55 -11.24
CA LEU A 23 15.96 -10.63 -10.22
C LEU A 23 16.32 -11.20 -8.86
N ARG A 24 17.20 -10.53 -8.13
CA ARG A 24 17.72 -11.00 -6.85
C ARG A 24 17.39 -10.02 -5.74
N ARG A 25 16.82 -10.53 -4.63
CA ARG A 25 16.69 -9.75 -3.40
C ARG A 25 18.04 -9.70 -2.69
N THR A 26 18.64 -8.51 -2.62
CA THR A 26 19.97 -8.31 -2.00
C THR A 26 19.87 -7.89 -0.54
N ARG A 27 18.83 -7.11 -0.21
CA ARG A 27 18.59 -6.60 1.15
C ARG A 27 17.12 -6.32 1.38
N PHE A 28 16.71 -6.34 2.64
CA PHE A 28 15.47 -5.73 3.08
C PHE A 28 15.70 -5.01 4.41
N ASP A 29 15.05 -3.87 4.57
CA ASP A 29 15.09 -3.07 5.78
C ASP A 29 13.69 -3.02 6.39
N LEU A 30 13.59 -3.28 7.69
CA LEU A 30 12.35 -3.13 8.45
C LEU A 30 12.31 -1.72 9.03
N LEU A 31 11.18 -1.03 8.82
CA LEU A 31 10.93 0.31 9.33
C LEU A 31 9.84 0.22 10.39
N PRO A 32 10.22 -0.04 11.66
CA PRO A 32 9.27 -0.07 12.76
C PRO A 32 8.62 1.31 12.90
N GLN A 33 7.40 1.36 13.43
CA GLN A 33 6.61 2.59 13.62
C GLN A 33 6.26 3.36 12.32
N HIS A 34 6.51 2.79 11.15
CA HIS A 34 6.12 3.32 9.84
C HIS A 34 5.10 2.40 9.16
N GLY A 35 4.23 1.77 9.94
CA GLY A 35 3.16 0.93 9.45
C GLY A 35 1.82 1.66 9.40
N TRP A 36 0.79 0.94 8.97
CA TRP A 36 -0.57 1.45 8.85
C TRP A 36 -1.10 2.07 10.15
N LEU A 37 -0.86 1.43 11.31
CA LEU A 37 -1.35 1.94 12.59
C LEU A 37 -0.79 3.32 12.94
N ALA A 38 0.46 3.62 12.55
CA ALA A 38 1.01 4.95 12.80
C ALA A 38 0.30 6.02 11.95
N LEU A 39 -0.08 5.71 10.72
CA LEU A 39 -0.88 6.59 9.89
C LEU A 39 -2.29 6.74 10.45
N GLN A 40 -2.94 5.62 10.75
CA GLN A 40 -4.29 5.59 11.30
C GLN A 40 -4.41 6.44 12.55
N GLN A 41 -3.49 6.29 13.51
CA GLN A 41 -3.50 7.09 14.74
C GLN A 41 -3.38 8.59 14.45
N ALA A 42 -2.46 8.97 13.56
CA ALA A 42 -2.30 10.39 13.21
C ALA A 42 -3.55 10.98 12.55
N TRP A 43 -4.27 10.20 11.74
CA TRP A 43 -5.52 10.64 11.13
C TRP A 43 -6.68 10.67 12.12
N LEU A 44 -6.75 9.71 13.07
CA LEU A 44 -7.72 9.77 14.17
C LEU A 44 -7.53 11.05 14.98
N ASP A 45 -6.29 11.36 15.35
CA ASP A 45 -5.96 12.57 16.11
C ASP A 45 -6.34 13.86 15.34
N LEU A 46 -6.05 13.91 14.04
CA LEU A 46 -6.46 15.01 13.16
C LEU A 46 -7.96 15.20 13.14
N ILE A 47 -8.72 14.12 12.92
CA ILE A 47 -10.19 14.14 12.84
C ILE A 47 -10.77 14.59 14.17
N ALA A 48 -10.34 13.97 15.27
CA ALA A 48 -10.82 14.32 16.61
C ALA A 48 -10.52 15.78 16.98
N ALA A 49 -9.29 16.24 16.77
CA ALA A 49 -8.92 17.63 17.02
C ALA A 49 -9.75 18.61 16.19
N THR A 50 -10.12 18.24 14.97
CA THR A 50 -10.96 19.07 14.11
C THR A 50 -12.41 19.10 14.59
N PHE A 51 -12.98 17.96 15.01
CA PHE A 51 -14.31 17.92 15.63
C PHE A 51 -14.35 18.76 16.90
N VAL A 52 -13.40 18.59 17.81
CA VAL A 52 -13.34 19.39 19.05
C VAL A 52 -13.29 20.88 18.74
N ARG A 53 -12.46 21.29 17.79
CA ARG A 53 -12.29 22.71 17.41
C ARG A 53 -13.55 23.29 16.77
N LYS A 54 -14.20 22.56 15.86
CA LYS A 54 -15.34 23.08 15.07
C LYS A 54 -16.69 22.88 15.76
N THR A 55 -16.88 21.75 16.46
CA THR A 55 -18.19 21.34 16.97
C THR A 55 -18.26 21.20 18.49
N ARG A 56 -17.10 21.29 19.19
CA ARG A 56 -16.97 21.03 20.63
C ARG A 56 -17.28 19.59 21.03
N TYR A 57 -17.40 18.69 20.08
CA TYR A 57 -17.60 17.26 20.30
C TYR A 57 -16.26 16.52 20.14
N ASP A 58 -15.93 15.64 21.09
CA ASP A 58 -14.76 14.77 21.00
C ASP A 58 -15.21 13.34 20.63
N PRO A 59 -15.01 12.91 19.39
CA PRO A 59 -15.44 11.60 18.95
C PRO A 59 -14.62 10.43 19.52
N LEU A 60 -13.46 10.70 20.14
CA LEU A 60 -12.65 9.66 20.80
C LEU A 60 -13.06 9.43 22.26
N HIS A 61 -14.02 10.21 22.79
CA HIS A 61 -14.52 10.02 24.13
C HIS A 61 -15.36 8.74 24.30
N GLU A 62 -15.98 8.27 23.21
CA GLU A 62 -16.82 7.08 23.19
C GLU A 62 -16.27 6.06 22.17
N ALA A 63 -16.13 4.81 22.60
CA ALA A 63 -15.63 3.72 21.76
C ALA A 63 -16.46 3.52 20.47
N ALA A 64 -17.79 3.78 20.54
CA ALA A 64 -18.66 3.64 19.37
C ALA A 64 -18.37 4.70 18.29
N SER A 65 -18.06 5.93 18.66
CA SER A 65 -17.70 6.99 17.70
C SER A 65 -16.27 6.84 17.20
N GLU A 66 -15.34 6.42 18.04
CA GLU A 66 -13.99 6.06 17.62
C GLU A 66 -14.02 4.94 16.57
N GLN A 67 -14.80 3.89 16.81
CA GLN A 67 -14.96 2.78 15.86
C GLN A 67 -15.53 3.27 14.52
N ARG A 68 -16.52 4.16 14.54
CA ARG A 68 -17.07 4.75 13.30
C ARG A 68 -16.01 5.51 12.49
N ILE A 69 -15.12 6.25 13.16
CA ILE A 69 -14.00 6.92 12.46
C ILE A 69 -13.07 5.86 11.85
N CYS A 70 -12.71 4.83 12.59
CA CYS A 70 -11.85 3.77 12.08
C CYS A 70 -12.46 3.07 10.87
N ASP A 71 -13.77 2.78 10.91
CA ASP A 71 -14.50 2.11 9.83
C ASP A 71 -14.68 3.02 8.61
N GLY A 72 -14.89 4.32 8.82
CA GLY A 72 -15.06 5.32 7.76
C GLY A 72 -13.76 5.71 7.05
N LEU A 73 -12.62 5.62 7.75
CA LEU A 73 -11.33 6.10 7.26
C LEU A 73 -10.95 5.57 5.87
N PRO A 74 -11.07 4.28 5.54
CA PRO A 74 -10.76 3.79 4.19
C PRO A 74 -11.61 4.44 3.10
N GLY A 75 -12.89 4.69 3.39
CA GLY A 75 -13.81 5.35 2.47
C GLY A 75 -13.43 6.81 2.21
N TRP A 76 -13.09 7.55 3.25
CA TRP A 76 -12.65 8.95 3.13
C TRP A 76 -11.32 9.08 2.38
N LEU A 77 -10.36 8.20 2.67
CA LEU A 77 -9.09 8.15 1.92
C LEU A 77 -9.31 7.84 0.43
N ALA A 78 -10.24 6.95 0.11
CA ALA A 78 -10.59 6.66 -1.28
C ALA A 78 -11.30 7.85 -1.94
N ALA A 79 -12.17 8.58 -1.24
CA ALA A 79 -12.84 9.77 -1.74
C ALA A 79 -11.84 10.90 -2.08
N LEU A 80 -10.82 11.10 -1.25
CA LEU A 80 -9.75 12.08 -1.49
C LEU A 80 -8.90 11.79 -2.74
N SER A 81 -8.95 10.58 -3.29
CA SER A 81 -8.32 10.29 -4.58
C SER A 81 -9.05 10.95 -5.77
N ASN A 82 -10.30 11.40 -5.58
CA ASN A 82 -11.18 11.96 -6.61
C ASN A 82 -11.71 13.35 -6.27
N ALA A 83 -11.53 13.81 -5.03
CA ALA A 83 -11.99 15.10 -4.55
C ALA A 83 -10.95 15.76 -3.64
N PRO A 84 -10.84 17.11 -3.64
CA PRO A 84 -9.86 17.82 -2.82
C PRO A 84 -10.20 17.81 -1.33
N THR A 85 -11.46 17.58 -0.98
CA THR A 85 -11.98 17.57 0.39
C THR A 85 -12.92 16.40 0.62
N VAL A 86 -13.11 16.03 1.87
CA VAL A 86 -14.08 15.01 2.31
C VAL A 86 -14.86 15.52 3.52
N ALA A 87 -16.19 15.34 3.48
CA ALA A 87 -17.06 15.57 4.64
C ALA A 87 -17.06 14.32 5.53
N ILE A 88 -17.00 14.55 6.84
CA ILE A 88 -17.05 13.51 7.86
C ILE A 88 -18.17 13.86 8.82
N ASP A 89 -19.19 13.01 8.85
CA ASP A 89 -20.38 13.18 9.68
C ASP A 89 -20.41 12.10 10.77
N ILE A 90 -20.66 12.53 12.01
CA ILE A 90 -20.81 11.63 13.17
C ILE A 90 -22.09 12.01 13.90
N GLU A 91 -22.98 11.04 14.07
CA GLU A 91 -24.13 11.17 14.92
C GLU A 91 -23.83 10.71 16.35
N ALA A 92 -24.03 11.59 17.32
CA ALA A 92 -23.83 11.30 18.73
C ALA A 92 -24.89 12.03 19.58
N ALA A 93 -25.43 11.33 20.58
CA ALA A 93 -26.46 11.87 21.49
C ALA A 93 -27.65 12.55 20.77
N GLY A 94 -28.05 12.02 19.59
CA GLY A 94 -29.17 12.59 18.80
C GLY A 94 -28.82 13.86 18.03
N MET A 95 -27.55 14.26 17.99
CA MET A 95 -27.05 15.40 17.21
C MET A 95 -26.10 14.91 16.13
N SER A 96 -26.17 15.58 14.96
CA SER A 96 -25.23 15.37 13.87
C SER A 96 -24.11 16.40 13.97
N HIS A 97 -22.88 15.92 13.99
CA HIS A 97 -21.66 16.73 13.95
C HIS A 97 -20.98 16.50 12.61
N SER A 98 -20.64 17.58 11.91
CA SER A 98 -20.01 17.52 10.58
C SER A 98 -18.74 18.36 10.55
N ILE A 99 -17.71 17.81 9.91
CA ILE A 99 -16.47 18.52 9.59
C ILE A 99 -16.10 18.27 8.14
N GLU A 100 -15.33 19.17 7.57
CA GLU A 100 -14.70 19.01 6.26
C GLU A 100 -13.19 19.08 6.42
N LEU A 101 -12.47 18.13 5.80
CA LEU A 101 -11.01 18.04 5.78
C LEU A 101 -10.53 17.94 4.33
N ALA A 102 -9.42 18.62 4.04
CA ALA A 102 -8.76 18.57 2.75
C ALA A 102 -7.69 17.45 2.69
N GLU A 103 -7.34 17.02 1.48
CA GLU A 103 -6.24 16.06 1.26
C GLU A 103 -4.93 16.54 1.91
N VAL A 104 -4.65 17.84 1.85
CA VAL A 104 -3.47 18.43 2.48
C VAL A 104 -3.44 18.28 4.01
N ASP A 105 -4.59 18.26 4.67
CA ASP A 105 -4.67 18.04 6.12
C ASP A 105 -4.26 16.60 6.46
N PHE A 106 -4.78 15.63 5.69
CA PHE A 106 -4.42 14.21 5.86
C PHE A 106 -2.95 13.96 5.58
N SER A 107 -2.38 14.52 4.51
CA SER A 107 -0.97 14.35 4.18
C SER A 107 -0.05 15.02 5.19
N SER A 108 -0.46 16.16 5.74
CA SER A 108 0.29 16.88 6.77
C SER A 108 0.30 16.15 8.11
N ALA A 109 -0.82 15.57 8.52
CA ALA A 109 -0.93 14.81 9.76
C ALA A 109 0.06 13.64 9.83
N VAL A 110 0.33 13.00 8.70
CA VAL A 110 1.24 11.84 8.60
C VAL A 110 2.65 12.20 8.10
N ALA A 111 2.96 13.50 7.99
CA ALA A 111 4.24 13.97 7.44
C ALA A 111 5.47 13.30 8.07
N ARG A 112 5.48 13.10 9.39
CA ARG A 112 6.61 12.46 10.10
C ARG A 112 6.83 11.01 9.66
N VAL A 113 5.74 10.26 9.41
CA VAL A 113 5.84 8.88 8.92
C VAL A 113 6.39 8.88 7.51
N TYR A 114 5.90 9.76 6.64
CA TYR A 114 6.37 9.89 5.27
C TYR A 114 7.83 10.33 5.20
N ASP A 115 8.26 11.27 6.04
CA ASP A 115 9.65 11.70 6.13
C ASP A 115 10.58 10.53 6.51
N GLY A 116 10.14 9.69 7.43
CA GLY A 116 10.87 8.48 7.80
C GLY A 116 11.01 7.49 6.63
N LEU A 117 9.96 7.33 5.82
CA LEU A 117 10.01 6.51 4.61
C LEU A 117 10.97 7.10 3.57
N VAL A 118 10.88 8.41 3.30
CA VAL A 118 11.78 9.13 2.38
C VAL A 118 13.23 8.97 2.82
N HIS A 119 13.51 9.18 4.12
CA HIS A 119 14.86 9.04 4.66
C HIS A 119 15.40 7.61 4.52
N ALA A 120 14.57 6.60 4.77
CA ALA A 120 14.95 5.20 4.58
C ALA A 120 15.27 4.88 3.12
N LEU A 121 14.46 5.38 2.18
CA LEU A 121 14.69 5.24 0.74
C LEU A 121 16.01 5.90 0.29
N GLN A 122 16.29 7.10 0.78
CA GLN A 122 17.55 7.80 0.48
C GLN A 122 18.77 7.04 0.98
N ARG A 123 18.71 6.45 2.18
CA ARG A 123 19.78 5.61 2.72
C ARG A 123 19.96 4.29 1.99
N ALA A 124 18.88 3.73 1.46
CA ALA A 124 18.91 2.48 0.71
C ALA A 124 19.29 2.67 -0.77
N ARG A 125 19.40 3.93 -1.22
CA ARG A 125 19.70 4.28 -2.61
C ARG A 125 21.04 3.67 -3.04
N PRO A 126 21.08 2.95 -4.17
CA PRO A 126 22.33 2.49 -4.76
C PRO A 126 23.20 3.68 -5.19
N THR A 127 24.50 3.54 -5.05
CA THR A 127 25.46 4.56 -5.47
C THR A 127 25.45 4.72 -7.00
N GLY A 128 25.27 5.97 -7.47
CA GLY A 128 25.56 6.35 -8.84
C GLY A 128 24.47 6.11 -9.90
N GLY A 129 23.20 5.87 -9.49
CA GLY A 129 22.13 5.66 -10.47
C GLY A 129 20.77 6.23 -10.05
N PRO A 130 19.79 6.27 -10.97
CA PRO A 130 18.43 6.63 -10.66
C PRO A 130 17.81 5.62 -9.69
N LEU A 131 16.91 6.10 -8.86
CA LEU A 131 16.13 5.30 -7.92
C LEU A 131 14.83 4.84 -8.60
N HIS A 132 14.71 3.57 -8.91
CA HIS A 132 13.45 3.00 -9.39
C HIS A 132 12.67 2.44 -8.20
N LEU A 133 11.58 3.11 -7.83
CA LEU A 133 10.74 2.74 -6.70
C LEU A 133 9.44 2.09 -7.16
N ARG A 134 9.15 0.91 -6.63
CA ARG A 134 7.88 0.21 -6.84
C ARG A 134 7.01 0.37 -5.61
N LEU A 135 5.81 0.92 -5.80
CA LEU A 135 4.80 1.07 -4.75
C LEU A 135 3.66 0.09 -4.98
N SER A 136 3.21 -0.57 -3.91
CA SER A 136 1.94 -1.30 -3.99
C SER A 136 0.78 -0.32 -4.27
N HIS A 137 -0.30 -0.82 -4.85
CA HIS A 137 -1.50 -0.01 -5.12
C HIS A 137 -2.06 0.65 -3.85
N ARG A 138 -1.89 0.01 -2.68
CA ARG A 138 -2.35 0.54 -1.40
C ARG A 138 -1.54 1.76 -0.98
N LEU A 139 -0.23 1.70 -1.11
CA LEU A 139 0.65 2.84 -0.80
C LEU A 139 0.45 3.98 -1.78
N ALA A 140 0.27 3.69 -3.06
CA ALA A 140 0.03 4.71 -4.08
C ALA A 140 -1.31 5.45 -3.91
N ALA A 141 -2.24 4.88 -3.14
CA ALA A 141 -3.53 5.51 -2.81
C ALA A 141 -3.49 6.38 -1.54
N LEU A 142 -2.35 6.43 -0.83
CA LEU A 142 -2.24 7.25 0.37
C LEU A 142 -2.10 8.73 0.02
N PRO A 143 -2.86 9.64 0.69
CA PRO A 143 -2.84 11.07 0.41
C PRO A 143 -1.42 11.64 0.47
N GLY A 144 -0.98 12.32 -0.59
CA GLY A 144 0.29 13.02 -0.69
C GLY A 144 1.56 12.16 -0.71
N LEU A 145 1.49 10.86 -0.47
CA LEU A 145 2.69 10.01 -0.38
C LEU A 145 3.46 9.97 -1.71
N GLU A 146 2.77 9.74 -2.80
CA GLU A 146 3.42 9.63 -4.12
C GLU A 146 4.09 10.94 -4.53
N ALA A 147 3.41 12.08 -4.34
CA ALA A 147 3.98 13.39 -4.62
C ALA A 147 5.26 13.64 -3.80
N ARG A 148 5.26 13.20 -2.52
CA ARG A 148 6.44 13.32 -1.65
C ARG A 148 7.59 12.42 -2.09
N LEU A 149 7.30 11.22 -2.55
CA LEU A 149 8.30 10.29 -3.09
C LEU A 149 8.84 10.73 -4.45
N ALA A 150 7.99 11.29 -5.31
CA ALA A 150 8.41 11.88 -6.59
C ALA A 150 9.32 13.11 -6.41
N GLY A 151 9.25 13.79 -5.26
CA GLY A 151 10.17 14.86 -4.89
C GLY A 151 11.60 14.40 -4.56
N ILE A 152 11.86 13.11 -4.44
CA ILE A 152 13.21 12.57 -4.26
C ILE A 152 13.96 12.71 -5.59
N ARG A 153 15.12 13.37 -5.56
CA ARG A 153 15.94 13.60 -6.75
C ARG A 153 16.25 12.28 -7.50
N ASP A 154 16.09 12.29 -8.80
CA ASP A 154 16.32 11.14 -9.71
C ASP A 154 15.57 9.87 -9.25
N CYS A 155 14.35 10.03 -8.73
CA CYS A 155 13.47 8.93 -8.32
C CYS A 155 12.35 8.74 -9.34
N GLU A 156 12.27 7.54 -9.89
CA GLU A 156 11.18 7.10 -10.75
C GLU A 156 10.23 6.21 -9.94
N VAL A 157 9.03 6.70 -9.70
CA VAL A 157 8.00 5.95 -8.96
C VAL A 157 7.10 5.21 -9.93
N THR A 158 6.96 3.89 -9.73
CA THR A 158 6.03 3.05 -10.50
C THR A 158 5.00 2.42 -9.58
N ARG A 159 3.73 2.58 -9.90
CA ARG A 159 2.63 1.94 -9.18
C ARG A 159 2.47 0.49 -9.64
N LEU A 160 2.42 -0.43 -8.70
CA LEU A 160 2.05 -1.81 -8.97
C LEU A 160 0.52 -1.95 -9.02
N PRO A 161 -0.02 -2.70 -9.98
CA PRO A 161 -1.46 -2.93 -10.05
C PRO A 161 -1.95 -3.73 -8.84
N ARG A 162 -3.26 -3.63 -8.59
CA ARG A 162 -3.90 -4.48 -7.57
C ARG A 162 -3.67 -5.95 -7.92
N GLY A 163 -3.28 -6.74 -6.92
CA GLY A 163 -2.99 -8.17 -7.13
C GLY A 163 -1.64 -8.45 -7.79
N ALA A 164 -0.75 -7.46 -7.98
CA ALA A 164 0.56 -7.66 -8.64
C ALA A 164 1.36 -8.84 -8.09
N ALA A 165 1.35 -9.05 -6.77
CA ALA A 165 2.05 -10.19 -6.16
C ALA A 165 1.43 -11.54 -6.56
N ALA A 166 0.10 -11.65 -6.57
CA ALA A 166 -0.61 -12.86 -6.99
C ALA A 166 -0.41 -13.14 -8.49
N LEU A 167 -0.53 -12.10 -9.32
CA LEU A 167 -0.28 -12.21 -10.76
C LEU A 167 1.17 -12.61 -11.05
N GLY A 168 2.13 -12.05 -10.32
CA GLY A 168 3.54 -12.44 -10.39
C GLY A 168 3.75 -13.90 -9.98
N ALA A 169 3.13 -14.35 -8.89
CA ALA A 169 3.20 -15.74 -8.45
C ALA A 169 2.64 -16.71 -9.51
N LEU A 170 1.51 -16.38 -10.12
CA LEU A 170 0.93 -17.18 -11.20
C LEU A 170 1.85 -17.21 -12.44
N ALA A 171 2.41 -16.07 -12.83
CA ALA A 171 3.33 -16.01 -13.97
C ALA A 171 4.59 -16.86 -13.78
N PHE A 172 5.05 -17.03 -12.54
CA PHE A 172 6.21 -17.83 -12.18
C PHE A 172 5.86 -19.17 -11.51
N GLU A 173 4.61 -19.64 -11.63
CA GLU A 173 4.12 -20.86 -10.98
C GLU A 173 5.04 -22.06 -11.17
N ARG A 174 5.50 -22.31 -12.40
CA ARG A 174 6.38 -23.44 -12.72
C ARG A 174 7.73 -23.36 -11.99
N VAL A 175 8.26 -22.16 -11.77
CA VAL A 175 9.51 -21.95 -11.04
C VAL A 175 9.29 -22.08 -9.54
N LEU A 176 8.14 -21.60 -9.05
CA LEU A 176 7.80 -21.60 -7.62
C LEU A 176 7.39 -22.99 -7.13
N ARG A 177 6.76 -23.79 -7.99
CA ARG A 177 6.34 -25.18 -7.69
C ARG A 177 7.42 -26.24 -7.86
N GLN A 178 8.70 -25.87 -7.90
CA GLN A 178 9.75 -26.89 -7.89
C GLN A 178 9.60 -27.76 -6.64
N GLU A 179 9.47 -29.08 -6.87
CA GLU A 179 9.43 -30.09 -5.82
C GLU A 179 10.78 -30.13 -5.11
N ARG A 180 10.91 -29.34 -4.08
CA ARG A 180 12.01 -29.38 -3.14
C ARG A 180 11.43 -29.89 -1.84
N GLY A 181 12.09 -30.85 -1.21
CA GLY A 181 11.61 -31.53 -0.01
C GLY A 181 11.47 -30.65 1.23
N GLY A 182 10.89 -29.44 1.11
CA GLY A 182 10.63 -28.49 2.19
C GLY A 182 10.29 -27.09 1.68
N LEU A 183 9.91 -26.19 2.60
CA LEU A 183 9.67 -24.78 2.31
C LEU A 183 11.00 -24.09 2.02
N VAL A 184 11.17 -23.57 0.82
CA VAL A 184 12.36 -22.82 0.39
C VAL A 184 11.97 -21.38 0.14
N LEU A 185 12.68 -20.46 0.81
CA LEU A 185 12.53 -19.03 0.56
C LEU A 185 13.25 -18.67 -0.75
N MET A 186 12.48 -18.30 -1.77
CA MET A 186 13.04 -17.83 -3.04
C MET A 186 13.64 -16.43 -2.87
N GLN A 187 14.94 -16.32 -3.13
CA GLN A 187 15.67 -15.05 -3.07
C GLN A 187 16.03 -14.48 -4.45
N HIS A 188 15.86 -15.28 -5.49
CA HIS A 188 16.12 -14.92 -6.87
C HIS A 188 15.09 -15.55 -7.80
N LEU A 189 14.73 -14.85 -8.86
CA LEU A 189 13.82 -15.29 -9.91
C LEU A 189 14.46 -15.04 -11.27
N PRO A 190 14.34 -15.98 -12.24
CA PRO A 190 14.80 -15.73 -13.58
C PRO A 190 14.03 -14.58 -14.20
N VAL A 191 14.71 -13.66 -14.86
CA VAL A 191 14.07 -12.61 -15.64
C VAL A 191 13.76 -13.18 -17.02
N PRO A 192 12.49 -13.15 -17.48
CA PRO A 192 12.17 -13.57 -18.84
C PRO A 192 12.99 -12.71 -19.81
N ARG A 193 13.82 -13.34 -20.67
CA ARG A 193 14.44 -12.63 -21.76
C ARG A 193 13.32 -12.07 -22.64
N ARG A 194 13.22 -10.75 -22.78
CA ARG A 194 12.40 -10.17 -23.85
C ARG A 194 12.92 -10.73 -25.15
N ALA A 195 12.17 -11.63 -25.78
CA ALA A 195 12.38 -11.96 -27.17
C ALA A 195 12.44 -10.63 -27.93
N GLY A 196 13.51 -10.45 -28.71
CA GLY A 196 13.87 -9.18 -29.33
C GLY A 196 12.67 -8.43 -29.85
N SER A 197 12.68 -7.13 -29.69
CA SER A 197 11.62 -6.18 -30.00
C SER A 197 11.22 -6.25 -31.49
N SER A 198 10.36 -7.22 -31.81
CA SER A 198 9.49 -7.11 -32.98
C SER A 198 8.32 -6.23 -32.56
N ARG A 199 8.18 -5.08 -33.19
CA ARG A 199 6.98 -4.25 -33.16
C ARG A 199 5.81 -5.04 -33.73
N ALA A 200 5.15 -5.81 -32.88
CA ALA A 200 3.85 -6.37 -33.18
C ALA A 200 2.90 -5.92 -32.06
N GLY A 201 1.80 -5.33 -32.47
CA GLY A 201 0.83 -4.69 -31.59
C GLY A 201 0.41 -5.59 -30.43
N THR A 202 0.41 -4.99 -29.25
CA THR A 202 -0.09 -5.60 -28.02
C THR A 202 -1.59 -5.78 -28.15
N ALA A 203 -2.01 -6.95 -28.60
CA ALA A 203 -3.39 -7.35 -28.34
C ALA A 203 -3.60 -7.36 -26.82
N PRO A 204 -4.69 -6.79 -26.29
CA PRO A 204 -4.99 -6.89 -24.85
C PRO A 204 -5.10 -8.37 -24.52
N VAL A 205 -4.27 -8.85 -23.59
CA VAL A 205 -4.44 -10.16 -22.98
C VAL A 205 -5.83 -10.14 -22.36
N ALA A 206 -6.76 -10.90 -22.95
CA ALA A 206 -8.07 -11.12 -22.37
C ALA A 206 -7.84 -11.65 -20.95
N VAL A 207 -8.19 -10.85 -19.94
CA VAL A 207 -8.21 -11.29 -18.54
C VAL A 207 -9.28 -12.38 -18.51
N PRO A 208 -8.95 -13.63 -18.18
CA PRO A 208 -9.98 -14.66 -18.04
C PRO A 208 -10.99 -14.15 -17.00
N GLU A 209 -12.26 -14.27 -17.33
CA GLU A 209 -13.38 -13.93 -16.46
C GLU A 209 -13.09 -14.54 -15.08
N ALA A 210 -12.98 -13.68 -14.07
CA ALA A 210 -12.45 -14.06 -12.77
C ALA A 210 -13.34 -15.19 -12.22
N GLU A 211 -12.82 -16.40 -12.19
CA GLU A 211 -13.44 -17.50 -11.46
C GLU A 211 -13.68 -17.02 -10.02
N ARG A 212 -14.94 -17.11 -9.60
CA ARG A 212 -15.31 -16.71 -8.24
C ARG A 212 -14.49 -17.53 -7.27
N PRO A 213 -13.96 -16.91 -6.20
CA PRO A 213 -13.19 -17.65 -5.22
C PRO A 213 -14.05 -18.77 -4.64
N THR A 214 -13.56 -20.01 -4.73
CA THR A 214 -14.28 -21.20 -4.28
C THR A 214 -13.99 -21.56 -2.84
N HIS A 215 -12.90 -21.05 -2.27
CA HIS A 215 -12.45 -21.38 -0.94
C HIS A 215 -11.88 -20.17 -0.20
N VAL A 216 -12.04 -20.16 1.13
CA VAL A 216 -11.33 -19.27 2.06
C VAL A 216 -10.27 -20.08 2.81
N VAL A 217 -9.07 -19.55 2.92
CA VAL A 217 -8.00 -20.18 3.71
C VAL A 217 -8.00 -19.57 5.12
N HIS A 218 -8.20 -20.42 6.14
CA HIS A 218 -8.09 -20.05 7.55
C HIS A 218 -7.19 -21.06 8.26
N ARG A 219 -6.19 -20.58 9.02
CA ARG A 219 -5.22 -21.41 9.76
C ARG A 219 -4.62 -22.54 8.90
N SER A 220 -4.19 -22.21 7.69
CA SER A 220 -3.61 -23.13 6.70
C SER A 220 -4.55 -24.24 6.20
N ARG A 221 -5.87 -24.13 6.43
CA ARG A 221 -6.89 -25.01 5.87
C ARG A 221 -7.80 -24.26 4.91
N ALA A 222 -8.09 -24.87 3.78
CA ALA A 222 -9.03 -24.34 2.81
C ALA A 222 -10.46 -24.78 3.19
N TYR A 223 -11.39 -23.81 3.27
CA TYR A 223 -12.80 -24.02 3.51
C TYR A 223 -13.57 -23.62 2.27
N PRO A 224 -14.44 -24.48 1.70
CA PRO A 224 -15.23 -24.12 0.54
C PRO A 224 -16.20 -22.97 0.91
N LEU A 225 -16.32 -22.00 0.00
CA LEU A 225 -17.38 -21.01 0.08
C LEU A 225 -18.67 -21.70 -0.34
N GLY A 226 -19.60 -21.86 0.58
CA GLY A 226 -20.91 -22.46 0.27
C GLY A 226 -21.63 -21.65 -0.82
N GLU A 227 -22.26 -22.35 -1.74
CA GLU A 227 -23.22 -21.76 -2.67
C GLU A 227 -24.40 -21.20 -1.85
N ARG A 228 -24.74 -19.92 -2.05
CA ARG A 228 -25.99 -19.30 -1.58
C ARG A 228 -26.95 -19.21 -2.74
#